data_b279f64f367c91ecf4c380faa31a0347
#
_entry.id   b279f64f367c91ecf4c380faa31a0347
#
_cell.length_a   1.000
_cell.length_b   1.000
_cell.length_c   1.000
_cell.angle_alpha   90.00
_cell.angle_beta   90.00
_cell.angle_gamma   90.00
#
_symmetry.space_group_name_H-M   'P 1'
#
loop_
_entity.id
_entity.type
_entity.pdbx_description
1 polymer ?
#
loop_
_entity_poly.entity_id
_entity_poly.type
_entity_poly.pdbx_seq_one_letter_code
_entity_poly.pdbx_strand_id
1 'polypeptide(L)'
;MSLENITPYKDSSLEKKTQIAKMFNNIAWRYDFLNHFLSFGTDRYWRSKAINLLKKENPKLILDIATGTADLALEAMKLNPEKIYGVDISTDMLAIGREKIKKRNSVFILLF
;
A
#
# COMPACT_ATOMS: atom_id res chain seq x y z
N MET A 1 8.90 8.81 21.44
CA MET A 1 9.37 7.42 21.45
C MET A 1 10.34 7.22 20.30
N SER A 2 11.49 6.62 20.60
CA SER A 2 12.48 6.31 19.59
C SER A 2 12.05 5.10 18.77
N LEU A 3 12.43 5.04 17.49
CA LEU A 3 12.21 3.88 16.65
C LEU A 3 12.87 2.62 17.25
N GLU A 4 13.94 2.79 18.00
CA GLU A 4 14.61 1.68 18.65
C GLU A 4 13.72 0.92 19.61
N ASN A 5 12.83 1.62 20.28
CA ASN A 5 11.91 1.03 21.26
C ASN A 5 10.76 0.25 20.63
N ILE A 6 10.54 0.41 19.34
CA ILE A 6 9.45 -0.27 18.64
C ILE A 6 9.96 -1.30 17.63
N THR A 7 11.26 -1.59 17.64
CA THR A 7 11.83 -2.59 16.76
C THR A 7 11.33 -3.98 17.18
N PRO A 8 10.71 -4.75 16.27
CA PRO A 8 10.11 -6.05 16.63
C PRO A 8 11.11 -7.16 16.95
N TYR A 9 12.34 -7.07 16.51
CA TYR A 9 13.38 -8.09 16.73
C TYR A 9 14.55 -7.48 17.47
N LYS A 10 14.69 -7.83 18.77
CA LYS A 10 15.63 -7.17 19.69
C LYS A 10 17.09 -7.40 19.38
N ASP A 11 17.46 -8.61 19.01
CA ASP A 11 18.86 -9.02 18.93
C ASP A 11 19.45 -8.85 17.55
N SER A 12 18.72 -8.29 16.67
CA SER A 12 19.18 -8.17 15.31
C SER A 12 20.10 -6.97 15.13
N SER A 13 21.24 -7.18 14.50
CA SER A 13 22.10 -6.13 14.02
C SER A 13 21.57 -5.52 12.73
N LEU A 14 20.51 -6.07 12.19
CA LEU A 14 19.86 -5.55 10.98
C LEU A 14 19.36 -4.15 11.23
N GLU A 15 19.35 -3.34 10.18
CA GLU A 15 18.76 -2.02 10.24
C GLU A 15 17.28 -2.13 10.59
N LYS A 16 16.78 -1.12 11.29
CA LYS A 16 15.37 -1.06 11.66
C LYS A 16 14.43 -1.19 10.47
N LYS A 17 14.82 -0.60 9.35
CA LYS A 17 14.08 -0.71 8.09
C LYS A 17 13.87 -2.17 7.69
N THR A 18 14.92 -2.99 7.77
CA THR A 18 14.85 -4.41 7.43
C THR A 18 13.97 -5.17 8.40
N GLN A 19 14.06 -4.85 9.70
CA GLN A 19 13.22 -5.49 10.71
C GLN A 19 11.76 -5.17 10.55
N ILE A 20 11.44 -3.91 10.23
CA ILE A 20 10.06 -3.49 9.96
C ILE A 20 9.53 -4.19 8.72
N ALA A 21 10.35 -4.31 7.67
CA ALA A 21 9.95 -5.01 6.46
C ALA A 21 9.62 -6.48 6.75
N LYS A 22 10.43 -7.15 7.57
CA LYS A 22 10.14 -8.52 7.99
C LYS A 22 8.83 -8.64 8.73
N MET A 23 8.54 -7.69 9.62
CA MET A 23 7.28 -7.69 10.35
C MET A 23 6.09 -7.59 9.39
N PHE A 24 6.14 -6.66 8.45
CA PHE A 24 5.06 -6.52 7.47
C PHE A 24 4.94 -7.74 6.55
N ASN A 25 6.06 -8.34 6.14
CA ASN A 25 6.02 -9.56 5.34
C ASN A 25 5.32 -10.71 6.09
N ASN A 26 5.55 -10.81 7.39
CA ASN A 26 4.93 -11.88 8.19
C ASN A 26 3.42 -11.73 8.32
N ILE A 27 2.87 -10.54 8.17
CA ILE A 27 1.44 -10.30 8.30
C ILE A 27 0.74 -9.99 6.98
N ALA A 28 1.50 -9.86 5.89
CA ALA A 28 0.98 -9.37 4.61
C ALA A 28 -0.21 -10.18 4.10
N TRP A 29 -0.15 -11.50 4.19
CA TRP A 29 -1.21 -12.36 3.67
C TRP A 29 -2.53 -12.24 4.43
N ARG A 30 -2.50 -11.72 5.67
CA ARG A 30 -3.70 -11.47 6.48
C ARG A 30 -4.14 -10.02 6.46
N TYR A 31 -3.26 -9.14 6.01
CA TYR A 31 -3.44 -7.70 6.19
C TYR A 31 -4.73 -7.21 5.53
N ASP A 32 -4.95 -7.57 4.28
CA ASP A 32 -6.15 -7.14 3.56
C ASP A 32 -7.42 -7.67 4.20
N PHE A 33 -7.42 -8.95 4.56
CA PHE A 33 -8.59 -9.55 5.17
C PHE A 33 -8.94 -8.88 6.49
N LEU A 34 -7.95 -8.69 7.36
CA LEU A 34 -8.17 -8.04 8.65
C LEU A 34 -8.61 -6.59 8.47
N ASN A 35 -8.01 -5.90 7.53
CA ASN A 35 -8.36 -4.51 7.27
C ASN A 35 -9.82 -4.38 6.86
N HIS A 36 -10.26 -5.19 5.92
CA HIS A 36 -11.67 -5.21 5.48
C HIS A 36 -12.61 -5.67 6.58
N PHE A 37 -12.22 -6.72 7.31
CA PHE A 37 -13.03 -7.26 8.38
C PHE A 37 -13.25 -6.27 9.50
N LEU A 38 -12.17 -5.64 9.98
CA LEU A 38 -12.23 -4.70 11.12
C LEU A 38 -12.91 -3.39 10.74
N SER A 39 -12.82 -2.97 9.51
CA SER A 39 -13.43 -1.73 9.06
C SER A 39 -14.87 -1.89 8.58
N PHE A 40 -15.36 -3.13 8.45
CA PHE A 40 -16.69 -3.43 7.88
C PHE A 40 -16.88 -2.81 6.49
N GLY A 41 -15.79 -2.73 5.71
CA GLY A 41 -15.85 -2.15 4.38
C GLY A 41 -15.74 -0.63 4.34
N THR A 42 -15.63 0.05 5.48
CA THR A 42 -15.49 1.51 5.49
C THR A 42 -14.19 1.98 4.87
N ASP A 43 -13.18 1.11 4.81
CA ASP A 43 -11.92 1.40 4.12
C ASP A 43 -12.15 1.75 2.66
N ARG A 44 -13.05 1.04 1.97
CA ARG A 44 -13.41 1.34 0.59
C ARG A 44 -14.07 2.70 0.46
N TYR A 45 -14.96 3.02 1.38
CA TYR A 45 -15.63 4.31 1.40
C TYR A 45 -14.63 5.45 1.54
N TRP A 46 -13.71 5.34 2.48
CA TRP A 46 -12.73 6.39 2.73
C TRP A 46 -11.74 6.55 1.58
N ARG A 47 -11.31 5.43 0.98
CA ARG A 47 -10.44 5.51 -0.20
C ARG A 47 -11.14 6.21 -1.35
N SER A 48 -12.38 5.84 -1.63
CA SER A 48 -13.17 6.45 -2.69
C SER A 48 -13.35 7.94 -2.46
N LYS A 49 -13.67 8.32 -1.22
CA LYS A 49 -13.85 9.72 -0.86
C LYS A 49 -12.56 10.52 -1.02
N ALA A 50 -11.43 9.96 -0.57
CA ALA A 50 -10.13 10.61 -0.71
C ALA A 50 -9.78 10.85 -2.18
N ILE A 51 -9.98 9.83 -3.01
CA ILE A 51 -9.69 9.94 -4.44
C ILE A 51 -10.63 10.96 -5.11
N ASN A 52 -11.90 10.98 -4.73
CA ASN A 52 -12.84 11.94 -5.30
C ASN A 52 -12.45 13.39 -5.00
N LEU A 53 -11.82 13.65 -3.86
CA LEU A 53 -11.33 14.98 -3.52
C LEU A 53 -10.22 15.45 -4.46
N LEU A 54 -9.50 14.53 -5.08
CA LEU A 54 -8.40 14.83 -5.98
C LEU A 54 -8.83 15.04 -7.44
N LYS A 55 -10.09 14.80 -7.77
CA LYS A 55 -10.56 14.93 -9.15
C LYS A 55 -10.32 16.32 -9.74
N LYS A 56 -10.49 17.34 -8.92
CA LYS A 56 -10.29 18.73 -9.34
C LYS A 56 -8.86 19.01 -9.79
N GLU A 57 -7.91 18.30 -9.18
CA GLU A 57 -6.49 18.51 -9.45
C GLU A 57 -6.04 17.85 -10.75
N ASN A 58 -6.81 16.91 -11.27
CA ASN A 58 -6.50 16.20 -12.51
C ASN A 58 -5.05 15.72 -12.56
N PRO A 59 -4.60 14.93 -11.54
CA PRO A 59 -3.20 14.56 -11.44
C PRO A 59 -2.78 13.64 -12.58
N LYS A 60 -1.59 13.88 -13.12
CA LYS A 60 -1.02 13.05 -14.19
C LYS A 60 -0.07 11.99 -13.65
N LEU A 61 0.67 12.35 -12.61
CA LEU A 61 1.59 11.43 -11.94
C LEU A 61 1.22 11.35 -10.47
N ILE A 62 1.13 10.14 -9.95
CA ILE A 62 0.75 9.90 -8.56
C ILE A 62 1.81 9.03 -7.91
N LEU A 63 2.23 9.42 -6.72
CA LEU A 63 3.12 8.62 -5.89
C LEU A 63 2.36 8.21 -4.62
N ASP A 64 2.21 6.90 -4.42
CA ASP A 64 1.57 6.33 -3.24
C ASP A 64 2.65 5.76 -2.33
N ILE A 65 2.96 6.47 -1.25
CA ILE A 65 3.99 6.07 -0.28
C ILE A 65 3.36 5.11 0.72
N ALA A 66 4.06 4.02 1.00
CA ALA A 66 3.54 2.92 1.82
C ALA A 66 2.28 2.32 1.20
N THR A 67 2.37 1.99 -0.06
CA THR A 67 1.24 1.53 -0.87
C THR A 67 0.63 0.21 -0.39
N GLY A 68 1.38 -0.60 0.36
CA GLY A 68 0.92 -1.89 0.86
C GLY A 68 0.53 -2.82 -0.28
N THR A 69 -0.72 -3.27 -0.27
CA THR A 69 -1.26 -4.15 -1.31
C THR A 69 -1.92 -3.38 -2.46
N ALA A 70 -1.64 -2.09 -2.56
CA ALA A 70 -2.00 -1.22 -3.67
C ALA A 70 -3.49 -0.86 -3.79
N ASP A 71 -4.28 -1.00 -2.73
CA ASP A 71 -5.70 -0.69 -2.81
C ASP A 71 -5.97 0.78 -3.14
N LEU A 72 -5.23 1.70 -2.53
CA LEU A 72 -5.40 3.12 -2.82
C LEU A 72 -4.91 3.47 -4.22
N ALA A 73 -3.81 2.87 -4.65
CA ALA A 73 -3.29 3.07 -6.00
C ALA A 73 -4.30 2.61 -7.06
N LEU A 74 -4.94 1.45 -6.82
CA LEU A 74 -5.99 0.96 -7.72
C LEU A 74 -7.19 1.90 -7.76
N GLU A 75 -7.61 2.42 -6.61
CA GLU A 75 -8.71 3.39 -6.56
C GLU A 75 -8.34 4.67 -7.32
N ALA A 76 -7.08 5.08 -7.25
CA ALA A 76 -6.60 6.29 -7.91
C ALA A 76 -6.64 6.19 -9.44
N MET A 77 -6.82 5.00 -10.00
CA MET A 77 -7.01 4.85 -11.44
C MET A 77 -8.24 5.59 -11.95
N LYS A 78 -9.22 5.85 -11.09
CA LYS A 78 -10.41 6.63 -11.43
C LYS A 78 -10.08 8.07 -11.83
N LEU A 79 -8.90 8.56 -11.47
CA LEU A 79 -8.45 9.90 -11.82
C LEU A 79 -7.86 9.98 -13.23
N ASN A 80 -7.76 8.87 -13.93
CA ASN A 80 -7.12 8.76 -15.26
C ASN A 80 -5.72 9.36 -15.30
N PRO A 81 -4.84 9.01 -14.35
CA PRO A 81 -3.47 9.49 -14.40
C PRO A 81 -2.68 8.82 -15.52
N GLU A 82 -1.56 9.41 -15.87
CA GLU A 82 -0.64 8.79 -16.83
C GLU A 82 0.11 7.63 -16.16
N LYS A 83 0.52 7.82 -14.91
CA LYS A 83 1.22 6.80 -14.14
C LYS A 83 0.96 6.94 -12.65
N ILE A 84 0.97 5.78 -11.98
CA ILE A 84 0.94 5.71 -10.52
C ILE A 84 2.14 4.88 -10.08
N TYR A 85 2.92 5.43 -9.17
CA TYR A 85 4.04 4.73 -8.54
C TYR A 85 3.67 4.43 -7.10
N GLY A 86 3.71 3.16 -6.74
CA GLY A 86 3.52 2.74 -5.36
C GLY A 86 4.81 2.21 -4.78
N VAL A 87 5.17 2.65 -3.59
CA VAL A 87 6.39 2.19 -2.92
C VAL A 87 6.05 1.61 -1.55
N ASP A 88 6.75 0.55 -1.19
CA ASP A 88 6.60 -0.07 0.12
C ASP A 88 7.85 -0.86 0.46
N ILE A 89 8.12 -1.01 1.76
CA ILE A 89 9.26 -1.80 2.23
C ILE A 89 8.94 -3.29 2.29
N SER A 90 7.67 -3.67 2.25
CA SER A 90 7.26 -5.07 2.33
C SER A 90 7.13 -5.68 0.93
N THR A 91 8.06 -6.56 0.58
CA THR A 91 8.02 -7.27 -0.70
C THR A 91 6.80 -8.16 -0.83
N ASP A 92 6.35 -8.75 0.28
CA ASP A 92 5.16 -9.62 0.26
C ASP A 92 3.87 -8.84 0.02
N MET A 93 3.75 -7.65 0.59
CA MET A 93 2.61 -6.78 0.31
C MET A 93 2.62 -6.31 -1.15
N LEU A 94 3.78 -5.95 -1.67
CA LEU A 94 3.91 -5.56 -3.07
C LEU A 94 3.55 -6.71 -4.01
N ALA A 95 3.90 -7.96 -3.64
CA ALA A 95 3.54 -9.12 -4.44
C ALA A 95 2.01 -9.28 -4.52
N ILE A 96 1.32 -9.12 -3.40
CA ILE A 96 -0.16 -9.14 -3.38
C ILE A 96 -0.71 -8.01 -4.25
N GLY A 97 -0.13 -6.83 -4.14
CA GLY A 97 -0.53 -5.67 -4.94
C GLY A 97 -0.37 -5.93 -6.44
N ARG A 98 0.75 -6.52 -6.85
CA ARG A 98 0.98 -6.84 -8.26
C ARG A 98 -0.05 -7.82 -8.80
N GLU A 99 -0.47 -8.79 -8.00
CA GLU A 99 -1.53 -9.70 -8.40
C GLU A 99 -2.87 -8.98 -8.58
N LYS A 100 -3.20 -8.06 -7.70
CA LYS A 100 -4.41 -7.26 -7.83
C LYS A 100 -4.38 -6.39 -9.09
N ILE A 101 -3.24 -5.76 -9.37
CA ILE A 101 -3.05 -4.93 -10.55
C ILE A 101 -3.21 -5.76 -11.82
N LYS A 102 -2.61 -6.94 -11.82
CA LYS A 102 -2.70 -7.86 -12.96
C LYS A 102 -4.14 -8.26 -13.26
N LYS A 103 -4.90 -8.60 -12.21
CA LYS A 103 -6.30 -8.99 -12.36
C LYS A 103 -7.16 -7.88 -12.96
N ARG A 104 -6.81 -6.63 -12.71
CA ARG A 104 -7.54 -5.48 -13.21
C ARG A 104 -6.95 -4.89 -14.49
N ASN A 105 -5.91 -5.49 -15.03
CA ASN A 105 -5.21 -5.00 -16.22
C ASN A 105 -4.77 -3.53 -16.10
N SER A 106 -4.34 -3.12 -14.90
CA SER A 106 -3.97 -1.74 -14.63
C SER A 106 -2.50 -1.51 -14.93
N VAL A 107 -2.15 -1.44 -16.20
CA VAL A 107 -0.75 -1.37 -16.67
C VAL A 107 -0.03 -0.06 -16.31
N PHE A 108 -0.76 0.94 -15.83
CA PHE A 108 -0.18 2.24 -15.47
C PHE A 108 0.33 2.31 -14.04
N ILE A 109 0.14 1.25 -13.26
CA ILE A 109 0.60 1.20 -11.86
C ILE A 109 1.89 0.40 -11.79
N LEU A 110 2.93 1.02 -11.25
CA LEU A 110 4.24 0.39 -11.04
C LEU A 110 4.53 0.37 -9.54
N LEU A 111 4.91 -0.81 -9.03
CA LEU A 111 5.20 -1.00 -7.60
C LEU A 111 6.70 -1.24 -7.40
N PHE A 112 7.25 -0.61 -6.36
CA PHE A 112 8.66 -0.73 -6.00
C PHE A 112 8.87 -0.98 -4.53
#